data_ceb7a431d328959e72440311e99db29a
#
_entry.id   ceb7a431d328959e72440311e99db29a
#
_cell.length_a   1.000
_cell.length_b   1.000
_cell.length_c   1.000
_cell.angle_alpha   90.00
_cell.angle_beta   90.00
_cell.angle_gamma   90.00
#
_symmetry.space_group_name_H-M   'P 1'
#
loop_
_entity.id
_entity.type
_entity.pdbx_description
1 polymer ?
#
loop_
_entity_poly.entity_id
_entity_poly.type
_entity_poly.pdbx_seq_one_letter_code
_entity_poly.pdbx_strand_id
1 'polypeptide(L)'
;MMTDQKMEIRNLDFEIRAEQNEQHGNYITGRPIVYDARTDIGPWDEIIDRGALDNTDLKDVRFLINHNIDMIPLARSRNNNANSTMQMSVDEGGMEIRVDLDVENNADAKSLYSAVSRGDISGMSFMFSVDGESWEDVDTEHPTRHVTSIRRVLEVSAVTFPAYSQTSIQVRGLADALDSAKASLESERAKLREIERKKKKIRIMTEVL
;
A
#
# COMPACT_ATOMS: atom_id res chain seq x y z
N MET A 1 17.00 17.23 -9.23
CA MET A 1 16.27 17.45 -7.98
C MET A 1 15.41 16.21 -7.75
N MET A 2 15.74 15.36 -6.78
CA MET A 2 14.82 14.32 -6.32
C MET A 2 13.68 15.06 -5.61
N THR A 3 12.50 15.06 -6.22
CA THR A 3 11.28 15.49 -5.53
C THR A 3 11.13 14.58 -4.33
N ASP A 4 10.97 15.18 -3.16
CA ASP A 4 10.73 14.52 -1.89
C ASP A 4 9.45 13.68 -2.02
N GLN A 5 9.62 12.39 -2.38
CA GLN A 5 8.52 11.49 -2.64
C GLN A 5 7.95 11.05 -1.31
N LYS A 6 6.76 11.51 -1.00
CA LYS A 6 6.02 11.08 0.19
C LYS A 6 5.68 9.60 0.04
N MET A 7 6.18 8.80 0.97
CA MET A 7 5.94 7.36 1.00
C MET A 7 4.82 7.05 1.97
N GLU A 8 3.93 6.16 1.57
CA GLU A 8 2.82 5.66 2.37
C GLU A 8 3.04 4.18 2.70
N ILE A 9 2.53 3.73 3.83
CA ILE A 9 2.54 2.32 4.22
C ILE A 9 1.10 1.88 4.45
N ARG A 10 0.76 0.69 3.93
CA ARG A 10 -0.52 0.04 4.19
C ARG A 10 -0.29 -1.37 4.65
N ASN A 11 -0.82 -1.64 5.83
CA ASN A 11 -0.87 -2.97 6.42
C ASN A 11 -2.21 -3.58 6.09
N LEU A 12 -2.18 -4.76 5.51
CA LEU A 12 -3.40 -5.47 5.13
C LEU A 12 -3.36 -6.87 5.75
N ASP A 13 -4.51 -7.31 6.26
CA ASP A 13 -4.69 -8.65 6.79
C ASP A 13 -5.00 -9.60 5.63
N PHE A 14 -4.05 -9.71 4.69
CA PHE A 14 -4.13 -10.63 3.57
C PHE A 14 -3.22 -11.82 3.77
N GLU A 15 -3.70 -12.95 3.27
CA GLU A 15 -3.09 -14.24 3.45
C GLU A 15 -1.66 -14.29 2.91
N ILE A 16 -0.70 -14.53 3.80
CA ILE A 16 0.67 -14.91 3.49
C ILE A 16 0.81 -16.42 3.76
N ARG A 17 1.42 -17.15 2.83
CA ARG A 17 1.58 -18.60 2.93
C ARG A 17 3.03 -19.00 2.76
N ALA A 18 3.50 -19.93 3.59
CA ALA A 18 4.78 -20.58 3.42
C ALA A 18 4.58 -21.89 2.67
N GLU A 19 5.35 -22.07 1.60
CA GLU A 19 5.26 -23.21 0.69
C GLU A 19 6.65 -23.78 0.39
N GLN A 20 6.68 -25.03 -0.08
CA GLN A 20 7.92 -25.68 -0.48
C GLN A 20 7.68 -26.55 -1.72
N ASN A 21 8.60 -26.48 -2.69
CA ASN A 21 8.64 -27.42 -3.81
C ASN A 21 10.09 -27.66 -4.31
N GLU A 22 10.27 -28.64 -5.20
CA GLU A 22 11.60 -28.97 -5.73
C GLU A 22 12.21 -27.88 -6.60
N GLN A 23 11.38 -27.05 -7.25
CA GLN A 23 11.84 -26.02 -8.20
C GLN A 23 12.31 -24.74 -7.50
N HIS A 24 11.64 -24.34 -6.40
CA HIS A 24 11.86 -23.06 -5.72
C HIS A 24 12.40 -23.21 -4.29
N GLY A 25 12.50 -24.45 -3.77
CA GLY A 25 12.87 -24.68 -2.38
C GLY A 25 11.78 -24.17 -1.42
N ASN A 26 12.18 -23.38 -0.42
CA ASN A 26 11.27 -22.73 0.52
C ASN A 26 10.91 -21.33 0.03
N TYR A 27 9.64 -21.04 -0.12
CA TYR A 27 9.15 -19.75 -0.58
C TYR A 27 7.89 -19.31 0.17
N ILE A 28 7.60 -18.04 0.06
CA ILE A 28 6.38 -17.41 0.59
C ILE A 28 5.60 -16.88 -0.60
N THR A 29 4.27 -17.05 -0.57
CA THR A 29 3.34 -16.38 -1.47
C THR A 29 2.40 -15.49 -0.69
N GLY A 30 1.86 -14.46 -1.35
CA GLY A 30 0.84 -13.60 -0.77
C GLY A 30 0.46 -12.45 -1.69
N ARG A 31 -0.59 -11.74 -1.30
CA ARG A 31 -1.15 -10.63 -2.07
C ARG A 31 -1.09 -9.34 -1.24
N PRO A 32 0.04 -8.60 -1.27
CA PRO A 32 0.21 -7.38 -0.47
C PRO A 32 -0.66 -6.20 -0.93
N ILE A 33 -1.14 -6.19 -2.18
CA ILE A 33 -2.02 -5.15 -2.70
C ILE A 33 -3.26 -5.81 -3.30
N VAL A 34 -4.43 -5.42 -2.79
CA VAL A 34 -5.75 -5.89 -3.26
C VAL A 34 -6.55 -4.70 -3.75
N TYR A 35 -7.13 -4.82 -4.95
CA TYR A 35 -8.00 -3.81 -5.52
C TYR A 35 -9.40 -3.86 -4.90
N ASP A 36 -10.06 -2.73 -4.92
CA ASP A 36 -11.47 -2.55 -4.53
C ASP A 36 -11.78 -2.99 -3.07
N ALA A 37 -10.75 -3.23 -2.25
CA ALA A 37 -10.90 -3.55 -0.83
C ALA A 37 -10.90 -2.27 -0.01
N ARG A 38 -11.99 -2.06 0.76
CA ARG A 38 -12.12 -0.92 1.66
C ARG A 38 -11.33 -1.17 2.95
N THR A 39 -10.43 -0.26 3.29
CA THR A 39 -9.55 -0.34 4.46
C THR A 39 -9.73 0.92 5.30
N ASP A 40 -10.03 0.77 6.58
CA ASP A 40 -10.06 1.88 7.54
C ASP A 40 -8.64 2.33 7.88
N ILE A 41 -8.34 3.61 7.60
CA ILE A 41 -7.04 4.25 7.90
C ILE A 41 -7.12 5.12 9.17
N GLY A 42 -8.29 5.13 9.81
CA GLY A 42 -8.61 5.94 10.98
C GLY A 42 -9.32 7.25 10.61
N PRO A 43 -8.70 8.24 9.92
CA PRO A 43 -9.39 9.46 9.53
C PRO A 43 -10.35 9.30 8.33
N TRP A 44 -10.20 8.25 7.54
CA TRP A 44 -10.98 7.92 6.35
C TRP A 44 -10.86 6.44 5.98
N ASP A 45 -11.77 5.96 5.13
CA ASP A 45 -11.60 4.69 4.43
C ASP A 45 -10.74 4.89 3.19
N GLU A 46 -9.93 3.89 2.84
CA GLU A 46 -9.13 3.90 1.61
C GLU A 46 -9.44 2.68 0.75
N ILE A 47 -9.49 2.92 -0.55
CA ILE A 47 -9.63 1.90 -1.59
C ILE A 47 -8.51 2.11 -2.60
N ILE A 48 -7.80 1.04 -2.96
CA ILE A 48 -6.91 1.03 -4.11
C ILE A 48 -7.73 0.60 -5.30
N ASP A 49 -7.94 1.51 -6.24
CA ASP A 49 -8.77 1.25 -7.40
C ASP A 49 -8.12 0.25 -8.35
N ARG A 50 -8.93 -0.52 -9.05
CA ARG A 50 -8.47 -1.40 -10.12
C ARG A 50 -7.75 -0.57 -11.20
N GLY A 51 -6.57 -1.05 -11.60
CA GLY A 51 -5.70 -0.34 -12.54
C GLY A 51 -4.74 0.67 -11.87
N ALA A 52 -4.81 0.88 -10.57
CA ALA A 52 -3.89 1.77 -9.86
C ALA A 52 -2.40 1.40 -10.03
N LEU A 53 -2.12 0.14 -10.37
CA LEU A 53 -0.77 -0.38 -10.62
C LEU A 53 -0.33 -0.37 -12.09
N ASP A 54 -1.18 0.01 -13.05
CA ASP A 54 -0.91 -0.15 -14.49
C ASP A 54 0.37 0.55 -14.97
N ASN A 55 0.71 1.68 -14.37
CA ASN A 55 1.90 2.46 -14.71
C ASN A 55 2.90 2.57 -13.56
N THR A 56 2.80 1.70 -12.57
CA THR A 56 3.62 1.73 -11.36
C THR A 56 5.07 1.31 -11.64
N ASP A 57 6.03 2.06 -11.09
CA ASP A 57 7.43 1.64 -11.07
C ASP A 57 7.64 0.48 -10.09
N LEU A 58 7.73 -0.73 -10.64
CA LEU A 58 8.02 -2.00 -9.95
C LEU A 58 9.44 -2.51 -10.26
N LYS A 59 10.34 -1.66 -10.77
CA LYS A 59 11.66 -2.10 -11.27
C LYS A 59 12.59 -2.59 -10.18
N ASP A 60 12.44 -2.12 -8.96
CA ASP A 60 13.31 -2.47 -7.84
C ASP A 60 12.52 -2.49 -6.54
N VAL A 61 11.99 -3.65 -6.19
CA VAL A 61 11.17 -3.87 -4.99
C VAL A 61 11.86 -4.86 -4.07
N ARG A 62 11.92 -4.54 -2.77
CA ARG A 62 12.55 -5.37 -1.74
C ARG A 62 11.51 -6.10 -0.91
N PHE A 63 11.88 -7.27 -0.39
CA PHE A 63 11.08 -7.96 0.60
C PHE A 63 11.75 -7.90 1.96
N LEU A 64 11.02 -7.36 2.95
CA LEU A 64 11.53 -7.07 4.29
C LEU A 64 10.65 -7.72 5.37
N ILE A 65 10.99 -7.50 6.64
CA ILE A 65 10.17 -7.79 7.81
C ILE A 65 9.87 -6.47 8.52
N ASN A 66 8.59 -6.21 8.82
CA ASN A 66 8.14 -5.03 9.58
C ASN A 66 8.70 -3.69 9.06
N HIS A 67 8.83 -3.52 7.74
CA HIS A 67 9.37 -2.30 7.11
C HIS A 67 10.77 -1.88 7.60
N ASN A 68 11.55 -2.82 8.09
CA ASN A 68 12.90 -2.52 8.55
C ASN A 68 13.85 -2.30 7.36
N ILE A 69 13.96 -1.04 6.94
CA ILE A 69 14.78 -0.64 5.78
C ILE A 69 16.30 -0.72 6.05
N ASP A 70 16.70 -0.87 7.31
CA ASP A 70 18.11 -1.01 7.71
C ASP A 70 18.59 -2.48 7.65
N MET A 71 17.66 -3.44 7.52
CA MET A 71 18.02 -4.84 7.36
C MET A 71 18.47 -5.17 5.94
N ILE A 72 19.26 -6.24 5.79
CA ILE A 72 19.51 -6.85 4.47
C ILE A 72 18.18 -7.44 3.97
N PRO A 73 17.72 -7.09 2.75
CA PRO A 73 16.48 -7.64 2.20
C PRO A 73 16.54 -9.17 2.13
N LEU A 74 15.47 -9.84 2.53
CA LEU A 74 15.37 -11.31 2.42
C LEU A 74 15.22 -11.77 0.97
N ALA A 75 14.62 -10.93 0.14
CA ALA A 75 14.50 -11.12 -1.29
C ALA A 75 14.34 -9.79 -2.02
N ARG A 76 14.49 -9.80 -3.34
CA ARG A 76 14.42 -8.58 -4.17
C ARG A 76 13.94 -8.92 -5.57
N SER A 77 13.04 -8.13 -6.11
CA SER A 77 12.73 -8.08 -7.53
C SER A 77 13.56 -6.99 -8.21
N ARG A 78 14.21 -7.34 -9.32
CA ARG A 78 14.92 -6.42 -10.20
C ARG A 78 14.35 -6.53 -11.60
N ASN A 79 13.44 -5.62 -11.96
CA ASN A 79 12.64 -5.66 -13.19
C ASN A 79 11.90 -7.00 -13.37
N ASN A 80 11.58 -7.68 -12.30
CA ASN A 80 10.92 -8.99 -12.31
C ASN A 80 11.61 -10.02 -13.22
N ASN A 81 12.94 -9.93 -13.36
CA ASN A 81 13.71 -10.83 -14.21
C ASN A 81 13.83 -12.24 -13.58
N ALA A 82 14.19 -13.24 -14.38
CA ALA A 82 14.24 -14.63 -13.95
C ALA A 82 15.23 -14.93 -12.79
N ASN A 83 16.21 -14.02 -12.55
CA ASN A 83 17.17 -14.15 -11.45
C ASN A 83 16.73 -13.37 -10.19
N SER A 84 15.55 -12.76 -10.20
CA SER A 84 15.00 -12.09 -9.02
C SER A 84 14.54 -13.14 -8.02
N THR A 85 14.91 -12.95 -6.75
CA THR A 85 14.47 -13.81 -5.62
C THR A 85 13.05 -13.48 -5.15
N MET A 86 12.46 -12.41 -5.67
CA MET A 86 11.04 -12.12 -5.57
C MET A 86 10.46 -11.91 -6.96
N GLN A 87 9.37 -12.60 -7.26
CA GLN A 87 8.58 -12.42 -8.48
C GLN A 87 7.26 -11.77 -8.12
N MET A 88 6.79 -10.89 -8.98
CA MET A 88 5.54 -10.15 -8.80
C MET A 88 4.64 -10.34 -10.02
N SER A 89 3.34 -10.50 -9.81
CA SER A 89 2.34 -10.48 -10.87
C SER A 89 1.19 -9.54 -10.48
N VAL A 90 0.75 -8.73 -11.44
CA VAL A 90 -0.43 -7.88 -11.29
C VAL A 90 -1.54 -8.49 -12.10
N ASP A 91 -2.68 -8.73 -11.46
CA ASP A 91 -3.89 -9.30 -12.05
C ASP A 91 -5.13 -8.47 -11.72
N GLU A 92 -6.32 -8.98 -12.02
CA GLU A 92 -7.58 -8.30 -11.71
C GLU A 92 -7.84 -8.11 -10.20
N GLY A 93 -7.18 -8.89 -9.35
CA GLY A 93 -7.31 -8.80 -7.88
C GLY A 93 -6.29 -7.88 -7.21
N GLY A 94 -5.24 -7.45 -7.92
CA GLY A 94 -4.16 -6.63 -7.37
C GLY A 94 -2.77 -7.20 -7.67
N MET A 95 -1.83 -7.06 -6.72
CA MET A 95 -0.46 -7.55 -6.87
C MET A 95 -0.26 -8.81 -6.01
N GLU A 96 0.14 -9.89 -6.65
CA GLU A 96 0.59 -11.13 -5.99
C GLU A 96 2.11 -11.22 -6.05
N ILE A 97 2.71 -11.81 -5.02
CA ILE A 97 4.16 -12.05 -4.96
C ILE A 97 4.48 -13.49 -4.63
N ARG A 98 5.63 -13.96 -5.14
CA ARG A 98 6.35 -15.14 -4.67
C ARG A 98 7.75 -14.72 -4.24
N VAL A 99 8.15 -15.13 -3.07
CA VAL A 99 9.43 -14.78 -2.43
C VAL A 99 10.20 -16.06 -2.16
N ASP A 100 11.26 -16.32 -2.90
CA ASP A 100 12.15 -17.46 -2.70
C ASP A 100 13.10 -17.13 -1.52
N LEU A 101 13.11 -17.99 -0.48
CA LEU A 101 13.83 -17.76 0.76
C LEU A 101 15.02 -18.69 0.94
N ASP A 102 16.19 -18.14 1.23
CA ASP A 102 17.39 -18.91 1.62
C ASP A 102 17.33 -19.29 3.11
N VAL A 103 16.54 -20.31 3.44
CA VAL A 103 16.36 -20.75 4.83
C VAL A 103 17.56 -21.54 5.36
N GLU A 104 18.48 -21.97 4.49
CA GLU A 104 19.65 -22.75 4.87
C GLU A 104 20.78 -21.84 5.39
N ASN A 105 21.01 -20.71 4.71
CA ASN A 105 22.16 -19.83 4.99
C ASN A 105 21.74 -18.50 5.63
N ASN A 106 20.43 -18.14 5.65
CA ASN A 106 19.93 -16.91 6.24
C ASN A 106 19.00 -17.20 7.42
N ALA A 107 19.47 -16.86 8.64
CA ALA A 107 18.74 -17.09 9.88
C ALA A 107 17.40 -16.33 9.94
N ASP A 108 17.34 -15.10 9.39
CA ASP A 108 16.12 -14.30 9.37
C ASP A 108 15.10 -14.89 8.40
N ALA A 109 15.53 -15.37 7.23
CA ALA A 109 14.67 -16.07 6.27
C ALA A 109 14.09 -17.35 6.87
N LYS A 110 14.92 -18.13 7.60
CA LYS A 110 14.48 -19.34 8.30
C LYS A 110 13.46 -19.02 9.39
N SER A 111 13.71 -17.99 10.19
CA SER A 111 12.81 -17.55 11.26
C SER A 111 11.48 -17.08 10.71
N LEU A 112 11.50 -16.26 9.64
CA LEU A 112 10.30 -15.80 8.97
C LEU A 112 9.50 -16.95 8.39
N TYR A 113 10.15 -17.85 7.62
CA TYR A 113 9.48 -19.01 7.03
C TYR A 113 8.78 -19.87 8.09
N SER A 114 9.47 -20.14 9.20
CA SER A 114 8.92 -20.88 10.34
C SER A 114 7.71 -20.16 10.96
N ALA A 115 7.78 -18.82 11.14
CA ALA A 115 6.70 -18.04 11.73
C ALA A 115 5.46 -18.01 10.83
N VAL A 116 5.65 -17.84 9.53
CA VAL A 116 4.54 -17.89 8.54
C VAL A 116 3.93 -19.29 8.49
N SER A 117 4.75 -20.36 8.48
CA SER A 117 4.26 -21.74 8.47
C SER A 117 3.39 -22.10 9.67
N ARG A 118 3.64 -21.46 10.83
CA ARG A 118 2.85 -21.66 12.05
C ARG A 118 1.68 -20.70 12.20
N GLY A 119 1.57 -19.70 11.32
CA GLY A 119 0.57 -18.64 11.44
C GLY A 119 0.90 -17.55 12.48
N ASP A 120 2.15 -17.50 12.99
CA ASP A 120 2.60 -16.44 13.91
C ASP A 120 2.75 -15.10 13.18
N ILE A 121 2.94 -15.14 11.87
CA ILE A 121 2.88 -14.01 10.93
C ILE A 121 1.86 -14.36 9.85
N SER A 122 0.82 -13.55 9.73
CA SER A 122 -0.33 -13.79 8.84
C SER A 122 -0.59 -12.63 7.88
N GLY A 123 0.06 -11.48 8.05
CA GLY A 123 -0.21 -10.30 7.26
C GLY A 123 0.97 -9.79 6.46
N MET A 124 0.64 -8.99 5.47
CA MET A 124 1.59 -8.29 4.61
C MET A 124 1.33 -6.79 4.63
N SER A 125 2.36 -6.06 4.27
CA SER A 125 2.32 -4.61 4.14
C SER A 125 3.17 -4.18 2.96
N PHE A 126 2.95 -2.96 2.46
CA PHE A 126 3.76 -2.41 1.39
C PHE A 126 4.00 -0.91 1.57
N MET A 127 5.13 -0.44 1.08
CA MET A 127 5.51 0.97 1.06
C MET A 127 5.47 1.49 -0.37
N PHE A 128 4.72 2.56 -0.59
CA PHE A 128 4.46 3.10 -1.92
C PHE A 128 4.35 4.62 -1.93
N SER A 129 4.33 5.20 -3.12
CA SER A 129 3.98 6.61 -3.32
C SER A 129 2.81 6.73 -4.29
N VAL A 130 1.88 7.64 -3.97
CA VAL A 130 0.67 7.92 -4.75
C VAL A 130 0.98 8.93 -5.84
N ASP A 131 0.38 8.73 -7.01
CA ASP A 131 0.43 9.66 -8.17
C ASP A 131 -0.94 10.23 -8.51
N GLY A 132 -2.01 9.47 -8.25
CA GLY A 132 -3.39 9.90 -8.46
C GLY A 132 -4.31 9.43 -7.35
N GLU A 133 -5.21 10.33 -6.93
CA GLU A 133 -6.24 10.03 -5.95
C GLU A 133 -7.53 10.81 -6.21
N SER A 134 -8.63 10.31 -5.71
CA SER A 134 -9.92 11.01 -5.66
C SER A 134 -10.61 10.75 -4.31
N TRP A 135 -11.63 11.52 -4.01
CA TRP A 135 -12.34 11.45 -2.75
C TRP A 135 -13.83 11.35 -2.95
N GLU A 136 -14.49 10.46 -2.20
CA GLU A 136 -15.93 10.36 -2.09
C GLU A 136 -16.39 10.77 -0.69
N ASP A 137 -17.65 11.20 -0.58
CA ASP A 137 -18.31 11.57 0.68
C ASP A 137 -17.51 12.58 1.52
N VAL A 138 -16.88 13.57 0.85
CA VAL A 138 -15.96 14.54 1.46
C VAL A 138 -16.59 15.43 2.53
N ASP A 139 -17.92 15.55 2.57
CA ASP A 139 -18.72 16.32 3.53
C ASP A 139 -19.07 15.51 4.79
N THR A 140 -18.77 14.22 4.83
CA THR A 140 -18.99 13.34 5.98
C THR A 140 -17.84 13.41 7.00
N GLU A 141 -18.06 12.83 8.19
CA GLU A 141 -17.03 12.67 9.21
C GLU A 141 -15.97 11.63 8.79
N HIS A 142 -16.37 10.65 7.97
CA HIS A 142 -15.51 9.54 7.52
C HIS A 142 -15.62 9.37 6.00
N PRO A 143 -14.88 10.19 5.23
CA PRO A 143 -14.87 10.13 3.76
C PRO A 143 -14.14 8.89 3.25
N THR A 144 -14.21 8.64 1.93
CA THR A 144 -13.46 7.57 1.28
C THR A 144 -12.42 8.15 0.32
N ARG A 145 -11.17 7.71 0.46
CA ARG A 145 -10.06 8.00 -0.45
C ARG A 145 -9.91 6.87 -1.46
N HIS A 146 -9.93 7.21 -2.72
CA HIS A 146 -9.59 6.31 -3.82
C HIS A 146 -8.17 6.59 -4.29
N VAL A 147 -7.27 5.61 -4.15
CA VAL A 147 -5.94 5.65 -4.77
C VAL A 147 -6.09 5.14 -6.20
N THR A 148 -6.11 6.07 -7.16
CA THR A 148 -6.35 5.77 -8.57
C THR A 148 -5.08 5.48 -9.36
N SER A 149 -3.91 5.89 -8.83
CA SER A 149 -2.61 5.60 -9.45
C SER A 149 -1.51 5.57 -8.41
N ILE A 150 -0.74 4.49 -8.41
CA ILE A 150 0.47 4.31 -7.61
C ILE A 150 1.69 4.60 -8.48
N ARG A 151 2.53 5.54 -8.08
CA ARG A 151 3.74 5.89 -8.82
C ARG A 151 4.81 4.80 -8.71
N ARG A 152 5.03 4.29 -7.50
CA ARG A 152 6.08 3.32 -7.20
C ARG A 152 5.74 2.50 -5.97
N VAL A 153 6.12 1.22 -6.00
CA VAL A 153 6.24 0.37 -4.79
C VAL A 153 7.72 0.24 -4.47
N LEU A 154 8.12 0.58 -3.25
CA LEU A 154 9.51 0.53 -2.80
C LEU A 154 9.85 -0.82 -2.17
N GLU A 155 8.95 -1.34 -1.33
CA GLU A 155 9.13 -2.61 -0.66
C GLU A 155 7.78 -3.25 -0.30
N VAL A 156 7.85 -4.53 -0.03
CA VAL A 156 6.78 -5.34 0.57
C VAL A 156 7.34 -6.00 1.82
N SER A 157 6.57 -6.06 2.89
CA SER A 157 6.97 -6.67 4.14
C SER A 157 5.99 -7.74 4.61
N ALA A 158 6.53 -8.81 5.21
CA ALA A 158 5.78 -9.60 6.17
C ALA A 158 5.68 -8.82 7.48
N VAL A 159 4.50 -8.72 8.09
CA VAL A 159 4.29 -7.91 9.28
C VAL A 159 3.67 -8.69 10.42
N THR A 160 4.14 -8.39 11.64
CA THR A 160 3.68 -9.04 12.86
C THR A 160 2.26 -8.59 13.23
N PHE A 161 1.91 -7.34 12.92
CA PHE A 161 0.60 -6.74 13.21
C PHE A 161 0.00 -6.11 11.96
N PRO A 162 -0.75 -6.86 11.14
CA PRO A 162 -1.27 -6.34 9.87
C PRO A 162 -2.36 -5.27 10.06
N ALA A 163 -3.17 -5.36 11.12
CA ALA A 163 -4.36 -4.52 11.28
C ALA A 163 -4.17 -3.23 12.10
N TYR A 164 -2.97 -2.94 12.62
CA TYR A 164 -2.76 -1.76 13.47
C TYR A 164 -1.94 -0.69 12.73
N SER A 165 -2.62 0.21 12.06
CA SER A 165 -2.04 1.40 11.42
C SER A 165 -1.43 2.42 12.41
N GLN A 166 -1.58 2.20 13.73
CA GLN A 166 -1.17 3.15 14.77
C GLN A 166 0.09 2.76 15.54
N THR A 167 0.68 1.60 15.35
CA THR A 167 1.94 1.24 16.00
C THR A 167 3.11 1.80 15.22
N SER A 168 3.51 3.01 15.59
CA SER A 168 4.84 3.61 15.59
C SER A 168 5.96 2.84 14.88
N ILE A 169 5.88 2.69 13.56
CA ILE A 169 7.10 2.58 12.79
C ILE A 169 7.45 4.02 12.42
N GLN A 170 8.49 4.54 13.03
CA GLN A 170 9.06 5.86 12.69
C GLN A 170 9.74 5.77 11.32
N VAL A 171 8.96 5.54 10.28
CA VAL A 171 9.44 5.78 8.92
C VAL A 171 9.29 7.29 8.71
N ARG A 172 10.43 7.98 8.64
CA ARG A 172 10.45 9.38 8.20
C ARG A 172 9.73 9.46 6.87
N GLY A 173 8.69 10.29 6.81
CA GLY A 173 7.84 10.44 5.62
C GLY A 173 6.41 9.95 5.75
N LEU A 174 6.08 9.05 6.70
CA LEU A 174 4.70 8.57 6.87
C LEU A 174 3.77 9.69 7.37
N ALA A 175 4.24 10.51 8.32
CA ALA A 175 3.50 11.67 8.80
C ALA A 175 3.25 12.68 7.66
N ASP A 176 4.27 12.94 6.83
CA ASP A 176 4.18 13.86 5.69
C ASP A 176 3.19 13.36 4.62
N ALA A 177 3.11 12.03 4.42
CA ALA A 177 2.16 11.43 3.48
C ALA A 177 0.72 11.56 3.99
N LEU A 178 0.49 11.29 5.28
CA LEU A 178 -0.81 11.46 5.93
C LEU A 178 -1.26 12.93 5.87
N ASP A 179 -0.36 13.87 6.14
CA ASP A 179 -0.64 15.31 6.06
C ASP A 179 -0.92 15.75 4.61
N SER A 180 -0.28 15.12 3.62
CA SER A 180 -0.58 15.35 2.21
C SER A 180 -1.99 14.91 1.84
N ALA A 181 -2.39 13.71 2.25
CA ALA A 181 -3.73 13.19 2.01
C ALA A 181 -4.81 14.05 2.71
N LYS A 182 -4.54 14.51 3.96
CA LYS A 182 -5.40 15.47 4.65
C LYS A 182 -5.53 16.80 3.90
N ALA A 183 -4.43 17.33 3.38
CA ALA A 183 -4.45 18.57 2.60
C ALA A 183 -5.25 18.41 1.29
N SER A 184 -5.14 17.25 0.64
CA SER A 184 -5.93 16.89 -0.54
C SER A 184 -7.43 16.86 -0.20
N LEU A 185 -7.82 16.19 0.89
CA LEU A 185 -9.21 16.15 1.38
C LEU A 185 -9.76 17.57 1.66
N GLU A 186 -8.99 18.40 2.35
CA GLU A 186 -9.43 19.78 2.63
C GLU A 186 -9.59 20.62 1.35
N SER A 187 -8.75 20.36 0.34
CA SER A 187 -8.90 21.00 -0.99
C SER A 187 -10.22 20.58 -1.65
N GLU A 188 -10.59 19.30 -1.62
CA GLU A 188 -11.88 18.82 -2.17
C GLU A 188 -13.08 19.39 -1.38
N ARG A 189 -13.01 19.43 -0.07
CA ARG A 189 -14.02 20.10 0.78
C ARG A 189 -14.20 21.58 0.42
N ALA A 190 -13.11 22.29 0.17
CA ALA A 190 -13.17 23.68 -0.23
C ALA A 190 -13.85 23.88 -1.60
N LYS A 191 -13.56 23.01 -2.57
CA LYS A 191 -14.23 23.01 -3.88
C LYS A 191 -15.73 22.77 -3.76
N LEU A 192 -16.14 21.79 -2.94
CA LEU A 192 -17.55 21.52 -2.69
C LEU A 192 -18.28 22.74 -2.10
N ARG A 193 -17.70 23.35 -1.04
CA ARG A 193 -18.27 24.58 -0.43
C ARG A 193 -18.41 25.72 -1.43
N GLU A 194 -17.45 25.88 -2.35
CA GLU A 194 -17.53 26.89 -3.40
C GLU A 194 -18.67 26.63 -4.39
N ILE A 195 -18.83 25.37 -4.81
CA ILE A 195 -19.92 24.94 -5.69
C ILE A 195 -21.30 25.22 -5.04
N GLU A 196 -21.47 24.84 -3.77
CA GLU A 196 -22.69 25.08 -3.02
C GLU A 196 -23.01 26.57 -2.89
N ARG A 197 -21.98 27.38 -2.59
CA ARG A 197 -22.13 28.82 -2.52
C ARG A 197 -22.57 29.41 -3.86
N LYS A 198 -22.03 28.94 -4.97
CA LYS A 198 -22.44 29.36 -6.32
C LYS A 198 -23.89 28.94 -6.63
N LYS A 199 -24.26 27.69 -6.31
CA LYS A 199 -25.64 27.19 -6.49
C LYS A 199 -26.64 28.03 -5.65
N LYS A 200 -26.35 28.32 -4.41
CA LYS A 200 -27.17 29.15 -3.53
C LYS A 200 -27.35 30.58 -4.08
N LYS A 201 -26.27 31.16 -4.60
CA LYS A 201 -26.33 32.50 -5.24
C LYS A 201 -27.21 32.52 -6.48
N ILE A 202 -27.09 31.51 -7.34
CA ILE A 202 -27.92 31.38 -8.56
C ILE A 202 -29.40 31.23 -8.17
N ARG A 203 -29.69 30.35 -7.19
CA ARG A 203 -31.07 30.15 -6.71
C ARG A 203 -31.72 31.43 -6.20
N ILE A 204 -31.01 32.21 -5.38
CA ILE A 204 -31.50 33.51 -4.89
C ILE A 204 -31.77 34.48 -6.07
N MET A 205 -30.91 34.51 -7.07
CA MET A 205 -31.10 35.38 -8.23
C MET A 205 -32.29 34.96 -9.09
N THR A 206 -32.64 33.67 -9.15
CA THR A 206 -33.81 33.16 -9.90
C THR A 206 -35.12 33.31 -9.13
N GLU A 207 -35.11 33.39 -7.80
CA GLU A 207 -36.30 33.60 -6.97
C GLU A 207 -36.72 35.09 -6.86
N VAL A 208 -35.86 36.02 -7.28
CA VAL A 208 -36.06 37.48 -7.22
C VAL A 208 -36.50 38.08 -8.58
N LEU A 209 -36.52 37.26 -9.64
CA LEU A 209 -37.04 37.62 -10.98
C LEU A 209 -38.47 37.07 -11.14
#